data_77e616e63c284d47f26f85833d5e97f6
#
_entry.id   77e616e63c284d47f26f85833d5e97f6
#
_cell.length_a   1.000
_cell.length_b   1.000
_cell.length_c   1.000
_cell.angle_alpha   90.00
_cell.angle_beta   90.00
_cell.angle_gamma   90.00
#
_symmetry.space_group_name_H-M   'P 1'
#
loop_
_entity.id
_entity.type
_entity.pdbx_description
1 polymer ?
#
loop_
_entity_poly.entity_id
_entity_poly.type
_entity_poly.pdbx_seq_one_letter_code
_entity_poly.pdbx_strand_id
1 'polypeptide(L)'
;MGFDSSVLFAVLREVESSLVGEKVKDVKGWQGGFSIGFQRGSPLVVNLSPQYFSLFLSSFEFQEQEEKHSPFVLLLRKHLIGYKLVSVEQHEFDRIAIFTFEALYPGRFVERKSLVLELIPSRLNAVLIGEERRVITHWKGSPLESNFYLLPTLKCINPLLVGELSQEMPLDLFQGVSKNVRSFLESFSDRLQGWNEWIYALREKRFSPTLFLTSEGCPIDYWVLDYDLEGAPIKKHFERPSQLIEAFLSERIRFEEAREKEKRRESELSDRRNYLLKKRDKLLSLIARKDEVRKLEIKGETIFANLSFLPSKSDVLYLPNPYTGEVEEIKLDPSLSLVLNAQRFLKEASKLRRGIKKAEEELKKVEEELSKIDSISSKEGKKEKEDLSKELPFREFRYGEWRILVGKGALSNEILTFKLASPMDVWLHVKGSPGSHVIIRNPSASEVPIEVIEFAASLAAYYSKAKMNTKVPVDYTLVRYVKRHPSGKKGAVLIRNEKTLWVRPRSGENP
;
A
#
# COMPACT_ATOMS: atom_id res chain seq x y z
N MET A 1 2.06 1.63 14.58
CA MET A 1 2.12 3.12 14.61
C MET A 1 2.76 3.54 15.89
N GLY A 2 3.78 4.42 15.81
CA GLY A 2 4.62 4.86 16.92
C GLY A 2 3.93 5.67 18.01
N PHE A 3 2.73 6.23 17.76
CA PHE A 3 2.07 7.09 18.75
C PHE A 3 1.41 6.25 19.85
N ASP A 4 2.17 5.95 20.89
CA ASP A 4 1.73 5.21 22.09
C ASP A 4 1.72 6.11 23.34
N SER A 5 1.49 5.50 24.51
CA SER A 5 1.43 6.22 25.79
C SER A 5 2.78 6.84 26.17
N SER A 6 3.91 6.22 25.82
CA SER A 6 5.25 6.75 26.08
C SER A 6 5.52 7.98 25.23
N VAL A 7 5.12 7.94 23.95
CA VAL A 7 5.24 9.08 23.03
C VAL A 7 4.34 10.23 23.51
N LEU A 8 3.09 9.94 23.87
CA LEU A 8 2.21 10.95 24.43
C LEU A 8 2.79 11.57 25.69
N PHE A 9 3.31 10.73 26.62
CA PHE A 9 3.95 11.22 27.83
C PHE A 9 5.07 12.21 27.55
N ALA A 10 5.98 11.85 26.63
CA ALA A 10 7.12 12.72 26.27
C ALA A 10 6.67 14.04 25.62
N VAL A 11 5.67 13.99 24.72
CA VAL A 11 5.09 15.20 24.10
C VAL A 11 4.44 16.10 25.16
N LEU A 12 3.68 15.53 26.11
CA LEU A 12 3.04 16.33 27.14
C LEU A 12 4.04 17.03 28.06
N ARG A 13 5.23 16.43 28.32
CA ARG A 13 6.32 17.09 29.05
C ARG A 13 6.90 18.27 28.25
N GLU A 14 7.04 18.12 26.94
CA GLU A 14 7.46 19.20 26.05
C GLU A 14 6.45 20.35 26.02
N VAL A 15 5.15 20.01 25.89
CA VAL A 15 4.05 20.99 25.91
C VAL A 15 3.97 21.70 27.26
N GLU A 16 4.06 20.97 28.38
CA GLU A 16 4.05 21.53 29.74
C GLU A 16 5.13 22.61 29.90
N SER A 17 6.35 22.30 29.52
CA SER A 17 7.49 23.24 29.64
C SER A 17 7.43 24.43 28.68
N SER A 18 6.73 24.30 27.56
CA SER A 18 6.71 25.31 26.49
C SER A 18 5.47 26.21 26.51
N LEU A 19 4.30 25.69 26.93
CA LEU A 19 3.03 26.36 26.75
C LEU A 19 2.24 26.63 28.03
N VAL A 20 2.55 25.95 29.14
CA VAL A 20 1.86 26.25 30.41
C VAL A 20 2.19 27.70 30.83
N GLY A 21 1.14 28.46 31.10
CA GLY A 21 1.24 29.89 31.35
C GLY A 21 0.87 30.78 30.18
N GLU A 22 0.86 30.25 28.95
CA GLU A 22 0.55 31.01 27.75
C GLU A 22 -0.96 31.06 27.47
N LYS A 23 -1.41 32.18 26.82
CA LYS A 23 -2.81 32.38 26.43
C LYS A 23 -3.05 31.88 25.01
N VAL A 24 -4.20 31.26 24.80
CA VAL A 24 -4.69 30.87 23.46
C VAL A 24 -4.92 32.13 22.62
N LYS A 25 -4.27 32.19 21.47
CA LYS A 25 -4.36 33.28 20.48
C LYS A 25 -5.38 32.96 19.41
N ASP A 26 -5.31 31.76 18.84
CA ASP A 26 -6.20 31.32 17.75
C ASP A 26 -6.40 29.80 17.77
N VAL A 27 -7.39 29.33 17.02
CA VAL A 27 -7.64 27.90 16.76
C VAL A 27 -7.93 27.76 15.26
N LYS A 28 -7.15 26.94 14.56
CA LYS A 28 -7.29 26.65 13.13
C LYS A 28 -7.73 25.21 12.94
N GLY A 29 -8.58 24.95 11.94
CA GLY A 29 -9.10 23.61 11.67
C GLY A 29 -8.83 23.16 10.25
N TRP A 30 -8.74 21.83 10.05
CA TRP A 30 -8.70 21.18 8.75
C TRP A 30 -9.45 19.85 8.79
N GLN A 31 -9.56 19.17 7.65
CA GLN A 31 -10.18 17.86 7.60
C GLN A 31 -9.30 16.83 8.37
N GLY A 32 -9.79 16.39 9.53
CA GLY A 32 -9.11 15.39 10.36
C GLY A 32 -8.37 15.94 11.58
N GLY A 33 -8.37 17.27 11.83
CA GLY A 33 -7.69 17.82 12.99
C GLY A 33 -7.85 19.31 13.19
N PHE A 34 -7.12 19.83 14.17
CA PHE A 34 -7.06 21.26 14.49
C PHE A 34 -5.74 21.62 15.14
N SER A 35 -5.40 22.89 15.16
CA SER A 35 -4.29 23.45 15.92
C SER A 35 -4.75 24.56 16.86
N ILE A 36 -4.07 24.67 18.00
CA ILE A 36 -4.26 25.75 18.98
C ILE A 36 -2.99 26.57 18.99
N GLY A 37 -3.10 27.82 18.53
CA GLY A 37 -2.03 28.80 18.58
C GLY A 37 -2.05 29.54 19.92
N PHE A 38 -0.86 29.84 20.46
CA PHE A 38 -0.65 30.57 21.70
C PHE A 38 -0.01 31.93 21.43
N GLN A 39 -0.05 32.82 22.42
CA GLN A 39 0.60 34.15 22.27
C GLN A 39 2.11 34.02 22.07
N ARG A 40 2.72 33.04 22.73
CA ARG A 40 4.13 32.66 22.57
C ARG A 40 4.24 31.16 22.42
N GLY A 41 5.31 30.71 21.78
CA GLY A 41 5.57 29.29 21.55
C GLY A 41 4.97 28.75 20.25
N SER A 42 5.22 27.50 19.98
CA SER A 42 4.78 26.77 18.80
C SER A 42 3.30 26.36 18.93
N PRO A 43 2.54 26.33 17.83
CA PRO A 43 1.15 25.86 17.86
C PRO A 43 1.08 24.39 18.24
N LEU A 44 0.10 24.03 19.08
CA LEU A 44 -0.23 22.66 19.43
C LEU A 44 -1.11 22.06 18.33
N VAL A 45 -0.64 21.01 17.68
CA VAL A 45 -1.33 20.29 16.60
C VAL A 45 -1.97 19.05 17.15
N VAL A 46 -3.27 18.88 16.85
CA VAL A 46 -4.07 17.71 17.19
C VAL A 46 -4.58 17.08 15.90
N ASN A 47 -4.02 15.94 15.52
CA ASN A 47 -4.46 15.16 14.38
C ASN A 47 -5.33 13.99 14.86
N LEU A 48 -6.58 13.96 14.42
CA LEU A 48 -7.57 12.94 14.78
C LEU A 48 -7.92 12.04 13.59
N SER A 49 -7.10 12.04 12.53
CA SER A 49 -7.28 11.09 11.43
C SER A 49 -6.91 9.68 11.89
N PRO A 50 -7.69 8.63 11.56
CA PRO A 50 -7.42 7.27 12.03
C PRO A 50 -6.06 6.72 11.63
N GLN A 51 -5.53 7.20 10.51
CA GLN A 51 -4.24 6.73 9.95
C GLN A 51 -3.04 7.39 10.64
N TYR A 52 -3.18 8.67 11.06
CA TYR A 52 -2.06 9.51 11.53
C TYR A 52 -2.39 10.29 12.80
N PHE A 53 -3.26 9.74 13.67
CA PHE A 53 -3.58 10.43 14.92
C PHE A 53 -2.31 10.73 15.71
N SER A 54 -2.19 11.97 16.17
CA SER A 54 -1.00 12.47 16.85
C SER A 54 -1.24 13.81 17.54
N LEU A 55 -0.36 14.12 18.46
CA LEU A 55 -0.29 15.38 19.20
C LEU A 55 1.16 15.84 19.20
N PHE A 56 1.43 17.09 18.81
CA PHE A 56 2.80 17.63 18.80
C PHE A 56 2.82 19.16 18.69
N LEU A 57 3.95 19.78 18.99
CA LEU A 57 4.22 21.18 18.74
C LEU A 57 4.81 21.34 17.34
N SER A 58 4.17 22.11 16.48
CA SER A 58 4.63 22.30 15.11
C SER A 58 5.65 23.41 14.99
N SER A 59 6.65 23.19 14.13
CA SER A 59 7.62 24.21 13.73
C SER A 59 7.00 25.24 12.76
N PHE A 60 5.86 24.93 12.17
CA PHE A 60 5.20 25.75 11.13
C PHE A 60 3.83 26.21 11.58
N GLU A 61 3.45 27.41 11.14
CA GLU A 61 2.07 27.86 11.27
C GLU A 61 1.19 27.15 10.22
N PHE A 62 0.14 26.48 10.67
CA PHE A 62 -0.84 25.90 9.78
C PHE A 62 -1.64 26.98 9.09
N GLN A 63 -1.75 26.89 7.75
CA GLN A 63 -2.70 27.70 7.01
C GLN A 63 -4.08 27.08 7.16
N GLU A 64 -5.07 27.92 7.43
CA GLU A 64 -6.47 27.51 7.51
C GLU A 64 -6.93 27.07 6.13
N GLN A 65 -7.47 25.84 6.02
CA GLN A 65 -8.17 25.44 4.80
C GLN A 65 -9.59 26.00 4.84
N GLU A 66 -9.98 26.77 3.83
CA GLU A 66 -11.28 27.45 3.73
C GLU A 66 -12.50 26.49 3.66
N GLU A 67 -12.31 25.18 3.61
CA GLU A 67 -13.37 24.21 3.55
C GLU A 67 -14.04 24.00 4.92
N LYS A 68 -15.29 24.47 5.01
CA LYS A 68 -16.31 24.26 6.04
C LYS A 68 -15.76 24.09 7.45
N HIS A 69 -15.71 25.18 8.19
CA HIS A 69 -15.36 25.18 9.61
C HIS A 69 -16.12 24.10 10.37
N SER A 70 -15.42 23.14 10.96
CA SER A 70 -16.00 22.18 11.86
C SER A 70 -16.71 22.94 13.01
N PRO A 71 -17.97 22.63 13.33
CA PRO A 71 -18.68 23.24 14.47
C PRO A 71 -17.88 23.16 15.78
N PHE A 72 -17.13 22.07 15.94
CA PHE A 72 -16.23 21.88 17.06
C PHE A 72 -15.14 22.95 17.12
N VAL A 73 -14.47 23.25 16.01
CA VAL A 73 -13.43 24.29 15.94
C VAL A 73 -13.99 25.68 16.24
N LEU A 74 -15.19 25.99 15.75
CA LEU A 74 -15.87 27.25 16.06
C LEU A 74 -16.15 27.39 17.55
N LEU A 75 -16.59 26.31 18.19
CA LEU A 75 -16.82 26.30 19.65
C LEU A 75 -15.51 26.38 20.43
N LEU A 76 -14.44 25.71 19.97
CA LEU A 76 -13.11 25.88 20.60
C LEU A 76 -12.67 27.35 20.54
N ARG A 77 -12.82 28.04 19.39
CA ARG A 77 -12.52 29.47 19.26
C ARG A 77 -13.31 30.30 20.27
N LYS A 78 -14.61 30.08 20.32
CA LYS A 78 -15.52 30.82 21.23
C LYS A 78 -15.13 30.64 22.71
N HIS A 79 -14.69 29.43 23.08
CA HIS A 79 -14.53 29.06 24.47
C HIS A 79 -13.10 29.07 24.98
N LEU A 80 -12.08 29.07 24.12
CA LEU A 80 -10.68 28.99 24.51
C LEU A 80 -9.85 30.21 24.18
N ILE A 81 -10.20 31.02 23.18
CA ILE A 81 -9.41 32.22 22.85
C ILE A 81 -9.38 33.15 24.04
N GLY A 82 -8.15 33.58 24.42
CA GLY A 82 -7.90 34.43 25.59
C GLY A 82 -7.74 33.69 26.91
N TYR A 83 -8.08 32.39 26.96
CA TYR A 83 -7.84 31.54 28.15
C TYR A 83 -6.37 31.16 28.24
N LYS A 84 -5.87 31.06 29.47
CA LYS A 84 -4.50 30.66 29.78
C LYS A 84 -4.44 29.15 30.01
N LEU A 85 -3.51 28.44 29.40
CA LEU A 85 -3.22 27.04 29.68
C LEU A 85 -2.55 26.95 31.07
N VAL A 86 -3.15 26.21 32.01
CA VAL A 86 -2.67 26.10 33.40
C VAL A 86 -2.15 24.72 33.75
N SER A 87 -2.68 23.65 33.16
CA SER A 87 -2.13 22.31 33.34
C SER A 87 -2.25 21.46 32.09
N VAL A 88 -1.35 20.48 32.00
CA VAL A 88 -1.30 19.45 30.95
C VAL A 88 -1.08 18.13 31.65
N GLU A 89 -2.00 17.20 31.50
CA GLU A 89 -2.00 15.92 32.21
C GLU A 89 -2.25 14.76 31.26
N GLN A 90 -1.60 13.64 31.51
CA GLN A 90 -1.97 12.35 30.91
C GLN A 90 -2.87 11.61 31.90
N HIS A 91 -4.02 11.13 31.45
CA HIS A 91 -4.89 10.32 32.30
C HIS A 91 -4.23 8.97 32.57
N GLU A 92 -3.73 8.81 33.77
CA GLU A 92 -2.89 7.69 34.20
C GLU A 92 -1.69 7.48 33.25
N PHE A 93 -1.60 6.33 32.61
CA PHE A 93 -0.59 6.10 31.55
C PHE A 93 -1.24 5.61 30.24
N ASP A 94 -2.46 6.09 29.94
CA ASP A 94 -3.16 5.81 28.68
C ASP A 94 -2.97 6.95 27.67
N ARG A 95 -3.45 6.78 26.45
CA ARG A 95 -3.41 7.76 25.37
C ARG A 95 -4.55 8.78 25.48
N ILE A 96 -4.72 9.33 26.65
CA ILE A 96 -5.70 10.38 26.97
C ILE A 96 -4.94 11.57 27.57
N ALA A 97 -5.06 12.72 26.92
CA ALA A 97 -4.45 13.97 27.37
C ALA A 97 -5.53 14.96 27.82
N ILE A 98 -5.28 15.67 28.91
CA ILE A 98 -6.18 16.66 29.47
C ILE A 98 -5.45 18.00 29.55
N PHE A 99 -5.97 19.01 28.88
CA PHE A 99 -5.46 20.38 28.86
C PHE A 99 -6.45 21.26 29.61
N THR A 100 -6.03 21.86 30.71
CA THR A 100 -6.89 22.73 31.51
C THR A 100 -6.55 24.20 31.24
N PHE A 101 -7.60 24.97 30.96
CA PHE A 101 -7.52 26.38 30.63
C PHE A 101 -8.32 27.20 31.66
N GLU A 102 -7.79 28.38 31.96
CA GLU A 102 -8.44 29.32 32.91
C GLU A 102 -8.58 30.72 32.28
N ALA A 103 -9.67 31.35 32.60
CA ALA A 103 -9.88 32.77 32.38
C ALA A 103 -10.33 33.46 33.68
N LEU A 104 -9.75 34.65 33.90
CA LEU A 104 -10.10 35.48 35.07
C LEU A 104 -11.08 36.56 34.61
N TYR A 105 -12.24 36.60 35.24
CA TYR A 105 -13.29 37.58 34.98
C TYR A 105 -13.33 38.66 36.09
N PRO A 106 -13.97 39.82 35.84
CA PRO A 106 -14.20 40.82 36.85
C PRO A 106 -14.83 40.24 38.11
N GLY A 107 -14.43 40.65 39.29
CA GLY A 107 -14.90 40.11 40.56
C GLY A 107 -14.05 38.92 41.07
N ARG A 108 -12.89 38.62 40.44
CA ARG A 108 -12.00 37.48 40.78
C ARG A 108 -12.65 36.11 40.54
N PHE A 109 -13.67 36.03 39.72
CA PHE A 109 -14.22 34.75 39.30
C PHE A 109 -13.28 34.07 38.26
N VAL A 110 -12.88 32.82 38.52
CA VAL A 110 -12.06 32.02 37.66
C VAL A 110 -12.94 30.97 37.00
N GLU A 111 -13.05 31.04 35.67
CA GLU A 111 -13.71 30.00 34.87
C GLU A 111 -12.67 28.98 34.37
N ARG A 112 -12.94 27.71 34.57
CA ARG A 112 -12.11 26.59 34.08
C ARG A 112 -12.77 25.80 32.99
N LYS A 113 -11.99 25.45 31.96
CA LYS A 113 -12.41 24.54 30.90
C LYS A 113 -11.29 23.54 30.63
N SER A 114 -11.65 22.31 30.31
CA SER A 114 -10.66 21.31 29.95
C SER A 114 -10.95 20.71 28.56
N LEU A 115 -9.91 20.62 27.75
CA LEU A 115 -9.93 19.90 26.49
C LEU A 115 -9.35 18.52 26.74
N VAL A 116 -10.17 17.49 26.58
CA VAL A 116 -9.78 16.09 26.69
C VAL A 116 -9.56 15.52 25.31
N LEU A 117 -8.38 14.96 25.04
CA LEU A 117 -8.03 14.31 23.80
C LEU A 117 -7.90 12.80 24.02
N GLU A 118 -8.76 12.03 23.39
CA GLU A 118 -8.70 10.56 23.37
C GLU A 118 -7.99 10.09 22.09
N LEU A 119 -6.69 9.77 22.20
CA LEU A 119 -5.85 9.37 21.07
C LEU A 119 -5.76 7.83 20.97
N ILE A 120 -6.88 7.16 21.14
CA ILE A 120 -7.04 5.70 21.07
C ILE A 120 -7.69 5.36 19.74
N PRO A 121 -7.10 4.48 18.87
CA PRO A 121 -7.59 4.22 17.51
C PRO A 121 -9.07 3.88 17.40
N SER A 122 -9.60 3.12 18.35
CA SER A 122 -11.01 2.70 18.37
C SER A 122 -11.98 3.81 18.80
N ARG A 123 -11.47 4.89 19.42
CA ARG A 123 -12.28 5.97 19.99
C ARG A 123 -11.58 7.33 19.94
N LEU A 124 -11.01 7.67 18.75
CA LEU A 124 -10.39 8.97 18.54
C LEU A 124 -11.42 10.08 18.72
N ASN A 125 -11.17 10.97 19.67
CA ASN A 125 -12.08 12.07 19.98
C ASN A 125 -11.34 13.24 20.64
N ALA A 126 -11.98 14.40 20.62
CA ALA A 126 -11.63 15.58 21.41
C ALA A 126 -12.91 16.12 22.04
N VAL A 127 -12.91 16.35 23.32
CA VAL A 127 -14.07 16.80 24.08
C VAL A 127 -13.70 18.04 24.89
N LEU A 128 -14.42 19.13 24.67
CA LEU A 128 -14.30 20.32 25.51
C LEU A 128 -15.34 20.23 26.64
N ILE A 129 -14.87 20.31 27.88
CA ILE A 129 -15.71 20.26 29.09
C ILE A 129 -15.55 21.55 29.90
N GLY A 130 -16.62 21.95 30.55
CA GLY A 130 -16.65 23.05 31.52
C GLY A 130 -16.60 22.55 32.94
N GLU A 131 -17.13 23.37 33.85
CA GLU A 131 -17.27 23.04 35.26
C GLU A 131 -18.09 21.76 35.45
N GLU A 132 -17.85 21.03 36.55
CA GLU A 132 -18.50 19.77 36.87
C GLU A 132 -18.42 18.71 35.75
N ARG A 133 -17.40 18.81 34.85
CA ARG A 133 -17.25 17.96 33.66
C ARG A 133 -18.42 17.98 32.67
N ARG A 134 -19.21 19.05 32.65
CA ARG A 134 -20.29 19.24 31.69
C ARG A 134 -19.71 19.39 30.29
N VAL A 135 -20.18 18.60 29.30
CA VAL A 135 -19.73 18.64 27.94
C VAL A 135 -20.22 19.91 27.22
N ILE A 136 -19.28 20.69 26.67
CA ILE A 136 -19.57 21.87 25.87
C ILE A 136 -19.68 21.48 24.40
N THR A 137 -18.71 20.67 23.93
CA THR A 137 -18.68 20.18 22.54
C THR A 137 -17.73 18.98 22.42
N HIS A 138 -17.87 18.22 21.34
CA HIS A 138 -17.02 17.07 21.02
C HIS A 138 -16.74 16.99 19.52
N TRP A 139 -15.59 16.38 19.13
CA TRP A 139 -15.17 16.22 17.75
C TRP A 139 -16.00 15.20 16.97
N LYS A 140 -16.23 14.02 17.56
CA LYS A 140 -17.02 12.92 16.99
C LYS A 140 -18.03 12.37 17.99
N GLY A 141 -19.14 11.87 17.47
CA GLY A 141 -20.14 11.12 18.23
C GLY A 141 -21.50 11.80 18.26
N SER A 142 -22.53 11.04 18.56
CA SER A 142 -23.82 11.55 19.02
C SER A 142 -23.65 12.29 20.34
N PRO A 143 -24.56 13.23 20.69
CA PRO A 143 -24.61 13.78 22.02
C PRO A 143 -24.50 12.62 23.01
N LEU A 144 -23.55 12.70 23.94
CA LEU A 144 -23.41 11.72 24.99
C LEU A 144 -24.76 11.54 25.65
N GLU A 145 -25.15 10.30 25.96
CA GLU A 145 -26.38 10.00 26.71
C GLU A 145 -26.45 10.77 28.05
N SER A 146 -25.30 11.22 28.57
CA SER A 146 -25.15 12.14 29.68
C SER A 146 -24.51 13.45 29.25
N ASN A 147 -25.02 14.59 29.74
CA ASN A 147 -24.38 15.91 29.54
C ASN A 147 -23.01 16.04 30.26
N PHE A 148 -22.49 14.97 30.85
CA PHE A 148 -21.26 14.94 31.62
C PHE A 148 -20.26 13.97 31.03
N TYR A 149 -18.98 14.40 30.96
CA TYR A 149 -17.88 13.57 30.50
C TYR A 149 -17.34 12.72 31.65
N LEU A 150 -17.32 11.40 31.43
CA LEU A 150 -16.73 10.44 32.37
C LEU A 150 -15.41 9.94 31.76
N LEU A 151 -14.32 10.13 32.50
CA LEU A 151 -13.03 9.51 32.14
C LEU A 151 -13.17 7.98 32.19
N PRO A 152 -12.60 7.25 31.22
CA PRO A 152 -12.67 5.80 31.23
C PRO A 152 -11.95 5.23 32.45
N THR A 153 -12.58 4.26 33.09
CA THR A 153 -11.95 3.48 34.16
C THR A 153 -11.00 2.47 33.54
N LEU A 154 -9.73 2.54 33.89
CA LEU A 154 -8.69 1.66 33.36
C LEU A 154 -8.54 0.43 34.29
N LYS A 155 -8.49 -0.75 33.68
CA LYS A 155 -8.33 -2.02 34.43
C LYS A 155 -6.86 -2.40 34.63
N CYS A 156 -5.95 -1.75 33.89
CA CYS A 156 -4.51 -2.06 33.92
C CYS A 156 -3.78 -1.14 34.91
N ILE A 157 -2.65 -1.60 35.39
CA ILE A 157 -1.81 -0.92 36.37
C ILE A 157 -0.97 0.17 35.68
N ASN A 158 -0.93 1.36 36.25
CA ASN A 158 -0.03 2.41 35.76
C ASN A 158 1.44 2.01 36.04
N PRO A 159 2.28 1.85 35.02
CA PRO A 159 3.65 1.37 35.19
C PRO A 159 4.53 2.33 35.99
N LEU A 160 4.20 3.62 36.02
CA LEU A 160 4.94 4.62 36.80
C LEU A 160 4.72 4.51 38.31
N LEU A 161 3.66 3.81 38.74
CA LEU A 161 3.33 3.62 40.18
C LEU A 161 3.91 2.31 40.73
N VAL A 162 4.50 1.45 39.85
CA VAL A 162 5.10 0.19 40.27
C VAL A 162 6.56 0.40 40.66
N GLY A 163 6.95 -0.09 41.85
CA GLY A 163 8.32 0.02 42.35
C GLY A 163 9.26 -0.97 41.63
N GLU A 164 8.98 -2.24 41.76
CA GLU A 164 9.75 -3.33 41.15
C GLU A 164 8.84 -4.30 40.38
N LEU A 165 9.28 -4.71 39.20
CA LEU A 165 8.62 -5.74 38.41
C LEU A 165 9.15 -7.12 38.81
N SER A 166 8.30 -8.12 39.00
CA SER A 166 8.75 -9.51 39.09
C SER A 166 8.89 -10.12 37.68
N GLN A 167 9.81 -11.08 37.50
CA GLN A 167 10.04 -11.73 36.20
C GLN A 167 8.79 -12.44 35.65
N GLU A 168 7.91 -12.92 36.52
CA GLU A 168 6.73 -13.67 36.16
C GLU A 168 5.51 -12.78 35.80
N MET A 169 5.55 -11.47 36.09
CA MET A 169 4.42 -10.58 35.86
C MET A 169 4.11 -10.40 34.35
N PRO A 170 2.87 -10.69 33.91
CA PRO A 170 2.46 -10.48 32.53
C PRO A 170 2.45 -8.99 32.18
N LEU A 171 3.10 -8.63 31.08
CA LEU A 171 3.14 -7.23 30.60
C LEU A 171 1.76 -6.67 30.27
N ASP A 172 0.77 -7.52 29.95
CA ASP A 172 -0.60 -7.13 29.62
C ASP A 172 -1.39 -6.54 30.83
N LEU A 173 -0.86 -6.71 32.03
CA LEU A 173 -1.40 -6.07 33.23
C LEU A 173 -1.12 -4.57 33.30
N PHE A 174 -0.15 -4.06 32.51
CA PHE A 174 0.28 -2.68 32.59
C PHE A 174 -0.27 -1.83 31.45
N GLN A 175 -0.58 -0.59 31.77
CA GLN A 175 -0.97 0.43 30.80
C GLN A 175 0.22 0.79 29.90
N GLY A 176 -0.08 1.17 28.66
CA GLY A 176 0.91 1.73 27.74
C GLY A 176 1.94 0.76 27.21
N VAL A 177 1.89 -0.52 27.54
CA VAL A 177 2.80 -1.55 26.98
C VAL A 177 2.44 -1.82 25.52
N SER A 178 2.95 -0.97 24.65
CA SER A 178 2.80 -1.02 23.20
C SER A 178 3.72 -2.07 22.56
N LYS A 179 3.61 -2.20 21.23
CA LYS A 179 4.56 -3.00 20.45
C LYS A 179 5.99 -2.46 20.62
N ASN A 180 6.16 -1.13 20.60
CA ASN A 180 7.48 -0.51 20.72
C ASN A 180 8.09 -0.75 22.10
N VAL A 181 7.29 -0.65 23.17
CA VAL A 181 7.74 -1.03 24.52
C VAL A 181 8.20 -2.49 24.53
N ARG A 182 7.42 -3.43 23.97
CA ARG A 182 7.79 -4.85 23.94
C ARG A 182 9.12 -5.07 23.17
N SER A 183 9.26 -4.49 21.99
CA SER A 183 10.48 -4.59 21.20
C SER A 183 11.68 -3.95 21.91
N PHE A 184 11.48 -2.85 22.61
CA PHE A 184 12.51 -2.23 23.46
C PHE A 184 12.93 -3.17 24.60
N LEU A 185 11.97 -3.78 25.32
CA LEU A 185 12.28 -4.74 26.38
C LEU A 185 13.01 -5.99 25.86
N GLU A 186 12.67 -6.44 24.65
CA GLU A 186 13.29 -7.59 23.97
C GLU A 186 14.72 -7.27 23.47
N SER A 187 15.12 -6.00 23.34
CA SER A 187 16.47 -5.60 22.97
C SER A 187 17.49 -5.78 24.09
N PHE A 188 17.03 -6.00 25.31
CA PHE A 188 17.88 -6.30 26.47
C PHE A 188 18.03 -7.79 26.72
N SER A 189 19.17 -8.19 27.27
CA SER A 189 19.41 -9.59 27.67
C SER A 189 18.50 -10.03 28.82
N ASP A 190 18.09 -9.09 29.66
CA ASP A 190 17.15 -9.27 30.76
C ASP A 190 15.96 -8.30 30.62
N ARG A 191 14.74 -8.84 30.63
CA ARG A 191 13.51 -8.09 30.55
C ARG A 191 13.34 -7.08 31.70
N LEU A 192 13.84 -7.41 32.90
CA LEU A 192 13.79 -6.51 34.05
C LEU A 192 14.68 -5.29 33.86
N GLN A 193 15.85 -5.48 33.31
CA GLN A 193 16.73 -4.37 32.96
C GLN A 193 16.05 -3.44 31.96
N GLY A 194 15.49 -3.97 30.88
CA GLY A 194 14.75 -3.19 29.90
C GLY A 194 13.57 -2.43 30.50
N TRP A 195 12.80 -3.06 31.42
CA TRP A 195 11.72 -2.42 32.14
C TRP A 195 12.21 -1.24 32.99
N ASN A 196 13.25 -1.47 33.77
CA ASN A 196 13.84 -0.44 34.62
C ASN A 196 14.35 0.74 33.80
N GLU A 197 15.03 0.48 32.68
CA GLU A 197 15.47 1.55 31.77
C GLU A 197 14.30 2.34 31.16
N TRP A 198 13.23 1.66 30.75
CA TRP A 198 12.03 2.32 30.25
C TRP A 198 11.40 3.23 31.31
N ILE A 199 11.15 2.71 32.52
CA ILE A 199 10.57 3.47 33.63
C ILE A 199 11.47 4.61 34.06
N TYR A 200 12.80 4.37 34.15
CA TYR A 200 13.77 5.39 34.47
C TYR A 200 13.77 6.53 33.44
N ALA A 201 13.76 6.19 32.14
CA ALA A 201 13.71 7.20 31.09
C ALA A 201 12.45 8.08 31.18
N LEU A 202 11.30 7.48 31.48
CA LEU A 202 10.05 8.22 31.70
C LEU A 202 10.10 9.13 32.93
N ARG A 203 10.58 8.62 34.09
CA ARG A 203 10.66 9.37 35.33
C ARG A 203 11.65 10.54 35.26
N GLU A 204 12.82 10.28 34.69
CA GLU A 204 13.87 11.29 34.50
C GLU A 204 13.69 12.18 33.28
N LYS A 205 12.61 11.93 32.50
CA LYS A 205 12.33 12.66 31.25
C LYS A 205 13.49 12.61 30.24
N ARG A 206 14.23 11.48 30.23
CA ARG A 206 15.37 11.24 29.33
C ARG A 206 14.89 10.54 28.09
N PHE A 207 14.59 11.30 27.07
CA PHE A 207 14.14 10.79 25.77
C PHE A 207 15.25 10.83 24.74
N SER A 208 15.23 9.85 23.84
CA SER A 208 16.05 9.79 22.61
C SER A 208 15.11 9.58 21.42
N PRO A 209 14.38 10.65 21.00
CA PRO A 209 13.37 10.54 19.95
C PRO A 209 13.99 10.05 18.64
N THR A 210 13.59 8.86 18.19
CA THR A 210 14.21 8.13 17.09
C THR A 210 13.19 7.79 16.01
N LEU A 211 13.52 8.13 14.76
CA LEU A 211 12.81 7.76 13.55
C LEU A 211 13.48 6.53 12.92
N PHE A 212 12.69 5.49 12.67
CA PHE A 212 13.13 4.24 12.10
C PHE A 212 12.78 4.19 10.61
N LEU A 213 13.80 3.95 9.76
CA LEU A 213 13.69 4.01 8.31
C LEU A 213 14.15 2.69 7.69
N THR A 214 13.56 2.33 6.54
CA THR A 214 14.09 1.27 5.69
C THR A 214 15.44 1.64 5.10
N SER A 215 16.13 0.70 4.45
CA SER A 215 17.32 0.96 3.63
C SER A 215 17.08 2.00 2.54
N GLU A 216 15.85 2.13 2.04
CA GLU A 216 15.42 3.10 1.03
C GLU A 216 15.06 4.49 1.62
N GLY A 217 15.18 4.65 2.95
CA GLY A 217 14.82 5.87 3.64
C GLY A 217 13.32 6.06 3.87
N CYS A 218 12.49 5.01 3.67
CA CYS A 218 11.06 5.09 3.94
C CYS A 218 10.78 5.00 5.45
N PRO A 219 9.99 5.91 6.05
CA PRO A 219 9.63 5.85 7.46
C PRO A 219 8.80 4.60 7.78
N ILE A 220 9.28 3.76 8.69
CA ILE A 220 8.57 2.56 9.19
C ILE A 220 7.79 2.88 10.44
N ASP A 221 8.49 3.42 11.44
CA ASP A 221 7.95 3.72 12.76
C ASP A 221 8.81 4.81 13.44
N TYR A 222 8.38 5.26 14.60
CA TYR A 222 9.11 6.20 15.45
C TYR A 222 8.82 5.94 16.93
N TRP A 223 9.76 6.30 17.81
CA TRP A 223 9.56 6.18 19.23
C TRP A 223 10.45 7.16 20.02
N VAL A 224 10.14 7.31 21.31
CA VAL A 224 10.83 8.28 22.18
C VAL A 224 12.08 7.75 22.85
N LEU A 225 12.40 6.47 22.66
CA LEU A 225 13.68 5.87 23.06
C LEU A 225 14.29 5.14 21.86
N ASP A 226 15.62 5.00 21.88
CA ASP A 226 16.36 4.29 20.84
C ASP A 226 16.43 2.79 21.16
N TYR A 227 16.17 1.95 20.16
CA TYR A 227 16.35 0.51 20.19
C TYR A 227 16.52 -0.04 18.76
N ASP A 228 16.95 -1.30 18.63
CA ASP A 228 17.10 -1.90 17.32
C ASP A 228 15.76 -2.47 16.81
N LEU A 229 15.17 -1.78 15.86
CA LEU A 229 13.92 -2.23 15.22
C LEU A 229 14.23 -3.08 14.00
N GLU A 230 13.73 -4.34 13.98
CA GLU A 230 13.90 -5.24 12.85
C GLU A 230 13.33 -4.63 11.55
N GLY A 231 14.12 -4.63 10.49
CA GLY A 231 13.76 -4.04 9.19
C GLY A 231 13.95 -2.53 9.07
N ALA A 232 14.55 -1.88 10.09
CA ALA A 232 14.87 -0.45 10.10
C ALA A 232 16.37 -0.22 10.32
N PRO A 233 17.22 -0.44 9.30
CA PRO A 233 18.67 -0.29 9.43
C PRO A 233 19.13 1.15 9.60
N ILE A 234 18.28 2.12 9.25
CA ILE A 234 18.61 3.56 9.34
C ILE A 234 17.81 4.19 10.47
N LYS A 235 18.49 4.92 11.33
CA LYS A 235 17.91 5.68 12.44
C LYS A 235 18.24 7.16 12.28
N LYS A 236 17.25 8.02 12.57
CA LYS A 236 17.48 9.48 12.71
C LYS A 236 17.02 9.90 14.10
N HIS A 237 17.89 10.60 14.82
CA HIS A 237 17.60 11.12 16.16
C HIS A 237 17.16 12.57 16.10
N PHE A 238 16.28 12.94 17.02
CA PHE A 238 15.74 14.29 17.16
C PHE A 238 15.92 14.77 18.61
N GLU A 239 15.99 16.07 18.78
CA GLU A 239 16.11 16.67 20.13
C GLU A 239 14.78 16.65 20.89
N ARG A 240 13.66 16.75 20.16
CA ARG A 240 12.32 16.86 20.74
C ARG A 240 11.35 15.85 20.15
N PRO A 241 10.46 15.28 20.99
CA PRO A 241 9.40 14.37 20.51
C PRO A 241 8.53 14.96 19.41
N SER A 242 8.19 16.26 19.50
CA SER A 242 7.38 16.93 18.46
C SER A 242 8.07 17.00 17.11
N GLN A 243 9.39 17.29 17.07
CA GLN A 243 10.16 17.29 15.81
C GLN A 243 10.18 15.91 15.15
N LEU A 244 10.32 14.86 15.95
CA LEU A 244 10.26 13.47 15.49
C LEU A 244 8.91 13.16 14.81
N ILE A 245 7.78 13.51 15.45
CA ILE A 245 6.44 13.24 14.93
C ILE A 245 6.21 14.04 13.65
N GLU A 246 6.56 15.31 13.63
CA GLU A 246 6.44 16.19 12.46
C GLU A 246 7.27 15.66 11.27
N ALA A 247 8.51 15.22 11.52
CA ALA A 247 9.37 14.61 10.51
C ALA A 247 8.78 13.30 9.97
N PHE A 248 8.31 12.40 10.86
CA PHE A 248 7.67 11.16 10.45
C PHE A 248 6.46 11.41 9.56
N LEU A 249 5.56 12.31 9.96
CA LEU A 249 4.34 12.61 9.20
C LEU A 249 4.67 13.21 7.83
N SER A 250 5.57 14.17 7.78
CA SER A 250 5.95 14.83 6.51
C SER A 250 6.66 13.87 5.55
N GLU A 251 7.60 13.08 6.03
CA GLU A 251 8.28 12.08 5.20
C GLU A 251 7.31 10.99 4.75
N ARG A 252 6.41 10.53 5.61
CA ARG A 252 5.41 9.50 5.28
C ARG A 252 4.43 9.95 4.21
N ILE A 253 3.90 11.17 4.33
CA ILE A 253 3.00 11.76 3.33
C ILE A 253 3.72 11.88 1.98
N ARG A 254 4.96 12.37 1.95
CA ARG A 254 5.75 12.46 0.71
C ARG A 254 5.94 11.11 0.03
N PHE A 255 6.24 10.06 0.79
CA PHE A 255 6.38 8.70 0.24
C PHE A 255 5.06 8.14 -0.30
N GLU A 256 3.96 8.39 0.39
CA GLU A 256 2.63 7.93 -0.06
C GLU A 256 2.18 8.67 -1.33
N GLU A 257 2.35 9.98 -1.39
CA GLU A 257 2.06 10.78 -2.59
C GLU A 257 2.92 10.36 -3.79
N ALA A 258 4.22 10.14 -3.59
CA ALA A 258 5.11 9.65 -4.62
C ALA A 258 4.69 8.27 -5.14
N ARG A 259 4.32 7.36 -4.23
CA ARG A 259 3.83 6.02 -4.57
C ARG A 259 2.48 6.04 -5.29
N GLU A 260 1.56 6.91 -4.89
CA GLU A 260 0.29 7.07 -5.59
C GLU A 260 0.46 7.65 -6.98
N LYS A 261 1.35 8.64 -7.13
CA LYS A 261 1.69 9.22 -8.43
C LYS A 261 2.27 8.19 -9.37
N GLU A 262 3.16 7.33 -8.87
CA GLU A 262 3.75 6.26 -9.66
C GLU A 262 2.70 5.21 -10.08
N LYS A 263 1.84 4.78 -9.15
CA LYS A 263 0.73 3.87 -9.48
C LYS A 263 -0.22 4.42 -10.55
N ARG A 264 -0.54 5.72 -10.48
CA ARG A 264 -1.38 6.37 -11.50
C ARG A 264 -0.70 6.34 -12.86
N ARG A 265 0.60 6.67 -12.89
CA ARG A 265 1.40 6.62 -14.11
C ARG A 265 1.47 5.21 -14.72
N GLU A 266 1.73 4.19 -13.91
CA GLU A 266 1.73 2.79 -14.35
C GLU A 266 0.36 2.37 -14.93
N SER A 267 -0.73 2.76 -14.26
CA SER A 267 -2.10 2.48 -14.74
C SER A 267 -2.37 3.15 -16.09
N GLU A 268 -2.04 4.44 -16.24
CA GLU A 268 -2.21 5.18 -17.48
C GLU A 268 -1.42 4.59 -18.64
N LEU A 269 -0.17 4.17 -18.40
CA LEU A 269 0.67 3.49 -19.39
C LEU A 269 0.08 2.14 -19.79
N SER A 270 -0.42 1.35 -18.83
CA SER A 270 -1.06 0.06 -19.09
C SER A 270 -2.34 0.22 -19.92
N ASP A 271 -3.19 1.18 -19.57
CA ASP A 271 -4.43 1.46 -20.30
C ASP A 271 -4.14 1.94 -21.73
N ARG A 272 -3.13 2.80 -21.90
CA ARG A 272 -2.69 3.27 -23.21
C ARG A 272 -2.17 2.13 -24.06
N ARG A 273 -1.34 1.24 -23.48
CA ARG A 273 -0.82 0.04 -24.15
C ARG A 273 -1.96 -0.88 -24.62
N ASN A 274 -2.92 -1.15 -23.76
CA ASN A 274 -4.07 -2.00 -24.08
C ASN A 274 -4.94 -1.41 -25.21
N TYR A 275 -5.13 -0.09 -25.21
CA TYR A 275 -5.82 0.62 -26.29
C TYR A 275 -5.09 0.46 -27.63
N LEU A 276 -3.76 0.67 -27.65
CA LEU A 276 -2.94 0.56 -28.86
C LEU A 276 -2.91 -0.87 -29.40
N LEU A 277 -2.85 -1.89 -28.55
CA LEU A 277 -2.93 -3.29 -28.96
C LEU A 277 -4.26 -3.60 -29.65
N LYS A 278 -5.38 -3.19 -29.09
CA LYS A 278 -6.70 -3.35 -29.71
C LYS A 278 -6.80 -2.60 -31.05
N LYS A 279 -6.21 -1.41 -31.15
CA LYS A 279 -6.16 -0.63 -32.39
C LYS A 279 -5.32 -1.34 -33.44
N ARG A 280 -4.15 -1.85 -33.07
CA ARG A 280 -3.26 -2.64 -33.93
C ARG A 280 -3.99 -3.85 -34.53
N ASP A 281 -4.70 -4.63 -33.69
CA ASP A 281 -5.41 -5.81 -34.14
C ASP A 281 -6.54 -5.51 -35.14
N LYS A 282 -7.24 -4.37 -34.96
CA LYS A 282 -8.22 -3.89 -35.94
C LYS A 282 -7.58 -3.47 -37.27
N LEU A 283 -6.44 -2.81 -37.23
CA LEU A 283 -5.71 -2.41 -38.44
C LEU A 283 -5.17 -3.62 -39.19
N LEU A 284 -4.61 -4.61 -38.49
CA LEU A 284 -4.13 -5.86 -39.08
C LEU A 284 -5.29 -6.64 -39.72
N SER A 285 -6.48 -6.70 -39.09
CA SER A 285 -7.65 -7.36 -39.66
C SER A 285 -8.11 -6.69 -40.98
N LEU A 286 -8.01 -5.37 -41.09
CA LEU A 286 -8.32 -4.63 -42.31
C LEU A 286 -7.28 -4.88 -43.40
N ILE A 287 -5.99 -4.90 -43.06
CA ILE A 287 -4.88 -5.16 -43.99
C ILE A 287 -4.98 -6.59 -44.54
N ALA A 288 -5.36 -7.56 -43.73
CA ALA A 288 -5.55 -8.96 -44.16
C ALA A 288 -6.60 -9.13 -45.27
N ARG A 289 -7.47 -8.12 -45.49
CA ARG A 289 -8.45 -8.12 -46.59
C ARG A 289 -7.86 -7.73 -47.95
N LYS A 290 -6.54 -7.67 -48.11
CA LYS A 290 -5.86 -7.28 -49.34
C LYS A 290 -6.28 -8.16 -50.54
N ASP A 291 -6.43 -9.46 -50.35
CA ASP A 291 -6.86 -10.39 -51.40
C ASP A 291 -8.31 -10.15 -51.86
N GLU A 292 -9.16 -9.60 -51.00
CA GLU A 292 -10.54 -9.23 -51.35
C GLU A 292 -10.58 -8.08 -52.36
N VAL A 293 -9.63 -7.16 -52.30
CA VAL A 293 -9.50 -6.07 -53.29
C VAL A 293 -9.34 -6.66 -54.68
N ARG A 294 -8.41 -7.65 -54.82
CA ARG A 294 -8.14 -8.29 -56.11
C ARG A 294 -9.34 -9.07 -56.63
N LYS A 295 -10.05 -9.79 -55.72
CA LYS A 295 -11.29 -10.51 -56.06
C LYS A 295 -12.38 -9.58 -56.58
N LEU A 296 -12.57 -8.41 -55.93
CA LEU A 296 -13.55 -7.41 -56.40
C LEU A 296 -13.19 -6.78 -57.74
N GLU A 297 -11.90 -6.51 -57.98
CA GLU A 297 -11.42 -6.00 -59.27
C GLU A 297 -11.66 -7.02 -60.39
N ILE A 298 -11.30 -8.28 -60.17
CA ILE A 298 -11.54 -9.36 -61.14
C ILE A 298 -13.04 -9.45 -61.46
N LYS A 299 -13.91 -9.45 -60.46
CA LYS A 299 -15.37 -9.50 -60.70
C LYS A 299 -15.88 -8.35 -61.59
N GLY A 300 -15.43 -7.13 -61.32
CA GLY A 300 -15.76 -5.95 -62.12
C GLY A 300 -15.25 -6.05 -63.58
N GLU A 301 -13.95 -6.42 -63.72
CA GLU A 301 -13.30 -6.61 -65.02
C GLU A 301 -13.94 -7.73 -65.84
N THR A 302 -14.28 -8.85 -65.20
CA THR A 302 -14.93 -10.01 -65.86
C THR A 302 -16.31 -9.63 -66.42
N ILE A 303 -17.10 -8.84 -65.68
CA ILE A 303 -18.40 -8.35 -66.20
C ILE A 303 -18.19 -7.42 -67.38
N PHE A 304 -17.25 -6.49 -67.31
CA PHE A 304 -16.97 -5.58 -68.41
C PHE A 304 -16.46 -6.29 -69.68
N ALA A 305 -15.60 -7.28 -69.51
CA ALA A 305 -15.08 -8.07 -70.66
C ALA A 305 -16.14 -8.87 -71.43
N ASN A 306 -17.24 -9.24 -70.78
CA ASN A 306 -18.27 -10.09 -71.34
C ASN A 306 -19.60 -9.36 -71.60
N LEU A 307 -19.69 -8.05 -71.46
CA LEU A 307 -20.92 -7.26 -71.60
C LEU A 307 -21.69 -7.52 -72.87
N SER A 308 -21.05 -7.77 -74.02
CA SER A 308 -21.67 -8.00 -75.29
C SER A 308 -22.45 -9.31 -75.39
N PHE A 309 -22.18 -10.27 -74.52
CA PHE A 309 -22.72 -11.63 -74.57
C PHE A 309 -23.69 -11.91 -73.39
N LEU A 310 -23.90 -10.93 -72.48
CA LEU A 310 -24.66 -11.12 -71.25
C LEU A 310 -26.09 -10.61 -71.42
N PRO A 311 -27.08 -11.24 -70.74
CA PRO A 311 -28.48 -10.77 -70.70
C PRO A 311 -28.53 -9.43 -69.98
N SER A 312 -29.45 -8.56 -70.35
CA SER A 312 -29.57 -7.19 -69.81
C SER A 312 -29.79 -7.11 -68.30
N LYS A 313 -30.28 -8.19 -67.68
CA LYS A 313 -30.48 -8.37 -66.22
C LYS A 313 -30.27 -9.78 -65.80
N SER A 314 -29.58 -9.98 -64.66
CA SER A 314 -29.39 -11.28 -64.03
C SER A 314 -29.09 -11.04 -62.54
N ASP A 315 -29.44 -11.99 -61.69
CA ASP A 315 -29.13 -12.00 -60.26
C ASP A 315 -27.75 -12.66 -59.98
N VAL A 316 -27.34 -13.57 -60.88
CA VAL A 316 -26.10 -14.32 -60.81
C VAL A 316 -25.54 -14.52 -62.20
N LEU A 317 -24.25 -14.36 -62.35
CA LEU A 317 -23.51 -14.69 -63.59
C LEU A 317 -22.49 -15.79 -63.29
N TYR A 318 -22.30 -16.68 -64.24
CA TYR A 318 -21.27 -17.68 -64.28
C TYR A 318 -20.33 -17.36 -65.47
N LEU A 319 -19.17 -16.75 -65.16
CA LEU A 319 -18.27 -16.22 -66.16
C LEU A 319 -16.87 -16.76 -65.96
N PRO A 320 -16.11 -17.03 -67.05
CA PRO A 320 -14.70 -17.40 -66.92
C PRO A 320 -13.87 -16.25 -66.40
N ASN A 321 -13.10 -16.50 -65.37
CA ASN A 321 -12.11 -15.54 -64.85
C ASN A 321 -11.08 -15.27 -65.95
N PRO A 322 -10.83 -14.00 -66.34
CA PRO A 322 -9.95 -13.66 -67.41
C PRO A 322 -8.46 -14.02 -67.17
N TYR A 323 -8.11 -14.33 -65.93
CA TYR A 323 -6.74 -14.65 -65.50
C TYR A 323 -6.50 -16.16 -65.29
N THR A 324 -7.49 -16.90 -64.79
CA THR A 324 -7.36 -18.32 -64.47
C THR A 324 -8.08 -19.22 -65.47
N GLY A 325 -9.08 -18.70 -66.19
CA GLY A 325 -9.95 -19.48 -67.08
C GLY A 325 -11.05 -20.26 -66.33
N GLU A 326 -11.06 -20.29 -65.00
CA GLU A 326 -12.05 -20.97 -64.18
C GLU A 326 -13.39 -20.20 -64.16
N VAL A 327 -14.50 -20.90 -64.18
CA VAL A 327 -15.84 -20.27 -64.11
C VAL A 327 -16.12 -19.86 -62.67
N GLU A 328 -16.29 -18.54 -62.47
CA GLU A 328 -16.67 -17.96 -61.15
C GLU A 328 -18.13 -17.56 -61.11
N GLU A 329 -18.76 -17.78 -59.94
CA GLU A 329 -20.08 -17.28 -59.62
C GLU A 329 -20.01 -15.82 -59.13
N ILE A 330 -20.67 -14.89 -59.84
CA ILE A 330 -20.71 -13.48 -59.51
C ILE A 330 -22.18 -13.12 -59.18
N LYS A 331 -22.44 -12.85 -57.89
CA LYS A 331 -23.73 -12.37 -57.41
C LYS A 331 -23.88 -10.88 -57.69
N LEU A 332 -24.96 -10.50 -58.33
CA LEU A 332 -25.30 -9.15 -58.76
C LEU A 332 -26.42 -8.56 -57.91
N ASP A 333 -26.52 -7.24 -57.88
CA ASP A 333 -27.69 -6.53 -57.41
C ASP A 333 -28.73 -6.43 -58.55
N PRO A 334 -29.88 -7.09 -58.46
CA PRO A 334 -30.86 -7.12 -59.56
C PRO A 334 -31.53 -5.77 -59.85
N SER A 335 -31.43 -4.81 -58.93
CA SER A 335 -31.90 -3.43 -59.13
C SER A 335 -31.02 -2.59 -60.00
N LEU A 336 -29.78 -3.04 -60.22
CA LEU A 336 -28.75 -2.32 -61.00
C LEU A 336 -28.55 -3.00 -62.36
N SER A 337 -28.15 -2.22 -63.39
CA SER A 337 -27.68 -2.74 -64.65
C SER A 337 -26.32 -3.47 -64.46
N LEU A 338 -25.96 -4.32 -65.42
CA LEU A 338 -24.64 -5.03 -65.39
C LEU A 338 -23.47 -4.03 -65.27
N VAL A 339 -23.53 -2.95 -66.01
CA VAL A 339 -22.51 -1.89 -65.98
C VAL A 339 -22.41 -1.25 -64.60
N LEU A 340 -23.54 -0.97 -63.96
CA LEU A 340 -23.58 -0.41 -62.64
C LEU A 340 -23.07 -1.41 -61.57
N ASN A 341 -23.38 -2.67 -61.71
CA ASN A 341 -22.83 -3.75 -60.85
C ASN A 341 -21.29 -3.81 -60.98
N ALA A 342 -20.76 -3.82 -62.19
CA ALA A 342 -19.30 -3.82 -62.42
C ALA A 342 -18.66 -2.59 -61.83
N GLN A 343 -19.23 -1.40 -62.04
CA GLN A 343 -18.74 -0.15 -61.43
C GLN A 343 -18.78 -0.18 -59.91
N ARG A 344 -19.81 -0.81 -59.29
CA ARG A 344 -19.91 -1.00 -57.85
C ARG A 344 -18.76 -1.80 -57.32
N PHE A 345 -18.44 -2.97 -57.93
CA PHE A 345 -17.30 -3.79 -57.52
C PHE A 345 -15.96 -3.05 -57.62
N LEU A 346 -15.72 -2.32 -58.69
CA LEU A 346 -14.49 -1.53 -58.86
C LEU A 346 -14.42 -0.37 -57.86
N LYS A 347 -15.53 0.28 -57.56
CA LYS A 347 -15.60 1.34 -56.54
C LYS A 347 -15.35 0.81 -55.14
N GLU A 348 -15.91 -0.37 -54.80
CA GLU A 348 -15.69 -1.05 -53.53
C GLU A 348 -14.20 -1.48 -53.42
N ALA A 349 -13.61 -2.04 -54.45
CA ALA A 349 -12.20 -2.39 -54.49
C ALA A 349 -11.29 -1.15 -54.26
N SER A 350 -11.58 -0.03 -54.95
CA SER A 350 -10.85 1.22 -54.79
C SER A 350 -10.99 1.82 -53.39
N LYS A 351 -12.18 1.75 -52.80
CA LYS A 351 -12.43 2.19 -51.42
C LYS A 351 -11.66 1.35 -50.41
N LEU A 352 -11.70 0.02 -50.59
CA LEU A 352 -11.01 -0.92 -49.70
C LEU A 352 -9.47 -0.78 -49.84
N ARG A 353 -8.93 -0.63 -51.04
CA ARG A 353 -7.49 -0.40 -51.30
C ARG A 353 -7.01 0.89 -50.60
N ARG A 354 -7.77 1.99 -50.71
CA ARG A 354 -7.45 3.25 -49.99
C ARG A 354 -7.50 3.09 -48.49
N GLY A 355 -8.48 2.31 -47.96
CA GLY A 355 -8.63 1.98 -46.55
C GLY A 355 -7.41 1.21 -46.03
N ILE A 356 -6.97 0.18 -46.77
CA ILE A 356 -5.79 -0.64 -46.44
C ILE A 356 -4.53 0.22 -46.40
N LYS A 357 -4.30 1.07 -47.41
CA LYS A 357 -3.11 1.94 -47.45
C LYS A 357 -3.07 2.87 -46.21
N LYS A 358 -4.20 3.48 -45.84
CA LYS A 358 -4.29 4.30 -44.61
C LYS A 358 -4.04 3.46 -43.35
N ALA A 359 -4.53 2.21 -43.32
CA ALA A 359 -4.32 1.31 -42.17
C ALA A 359 -2.85 0.92 -42.03
N GLU A 360 -2.12 0.70 -43.13
CA GLU A 360 -0.66 0.41 -43.13
C GLU A 360 0.12 1.61 -42.58
N GLU A 361 -0.22 2.84 -42.99
CA GLU A 361 0.41 4.07 -42.45
C GLU A 361 0.14 4.28 -40.98
N GLU A 362 -1.09 4.00 -40.52
CA GLU A 362 -1.49 4.13 -39.15
C GLU A 362 -0.90 3.04 -38.26
N LEU A 363 -0.75 1.82 -38.81
CA LEU A 363 -0.11 0.69 -38.12
C LEU A 363 1.32 1.01 -37.69
N LYS A 364 2.12 1.60 -38.60
CA LYS A 364 3.48 2.05 -38.26
C LYS A 364 3.54 2.97 -37.09
N LYS A 365 2.61 3.97 -37.03
CA LYS A 365 2.53 4.90 -35.88
C LYS A 365 2.19 4.20 -34.58
N VAL A 366 1.25 3.24 -34.64
CA VAL A 366 0.85 2.45 -33.46
C VAL A 366 2.01 1.59 -32.95
N GLU A 367 2.77 0.98 -33.84
CA GLU A 367 3.94 0.15 -33.49
C GLU A 367 5.07 1.00 -32.88
N GLU A 368 5.30 2.21 -33.42
CA GLU A 368 6.27 3.15 -32.85
C GLU A 368 5.87 3.61 -31.43
N GLU A 369 4.58 3.89 -31.18
CA GLU A 369 4.11 4.23 -29.85
C GLU A 369 4.21 3.05 -28.88
N LEU A 370 3.87 1.84 -29.30
CA LEU A 370 4.03 0.63 -28.48
C LEU A 370 5.50 0.40 -28.10
N SER A 371 6.41 0.54 -29.07
CA SER A 371 7.86 0.43 -28.81
C SER A 371 8.35 1.45 -27.78
N LYS A 372 7.85 2.69 -27.82
CA LYS A 372 8.18 3.71 -26.81
C LYS A 372 7.68 3.32 -25.42
N ILE A 373 6.43 2.84 -25.30
CA ILE A 373 5.87 2.39 -24.01
C ILE A 373 6.65 1.19 -23.47
N ASP A 374 6.95 0.21 -24.30
CA ASP A 374 7.72 -0.97 -23.91
C ASP A 374 9.18 -0.61 -23.50
N SER A 375 9.78 0.42 -24.11
CA SER A 375 11.10 0.94 -23.73
C SER A 375 11.10 1.67 -22.38
N ILE A 376 10.02 2.36 -22.05
CA ILE A 376 9.84 3.00 -20.72
C ILE A 376 9.68 1.92 -19.65
N SER A 377 8.79 0.96 -19.89
CA SER A 377 8.55 -0.17 -18.98
C SER A 377 9.81 -1.04 -18.76
N SER A 378 10.63 -1.22 -19.80
CA SER A 378 11.89 -1.99 -19.70
C SER A 378 13.00 -1.24 -18.93
N LYS A 379 13.04 0.09 -18.99
CA LYS A 379 13.97 0.92 -18.21
C LYS A 379 13.58 0.97 -16.72
N GLU A 380 12.30 1.04 -16.42
CA GLU A 380 11.76 0.99 -15.05
C GLU A 380 11.95 -0.41 -14.45
N GLY A 381 11.68 -1.48 -15.18
CA GLY A 381 11.95 -2.86 -14.75
C GLY A 381 13.44 -3.21 -14.60
N LYS A 382 14.36 -2.47 -15.26
CA LYS A 382 15.80 -2.58 -15.01
C LYS A 382 16.22 -1.83 -13.74
N LYS A 383 15.65 -0.65 -13.46
CA LYS A 383 15.88 0.08 -12.21
C LYS A 383 15.36 -0.71 -11.01
N GLU A 384 14.15 -1.26 -11.08
CA GLU A 384 13.62 -2.16 -10.03
C GLU A 384 14.49 -3.42 -9.86
N LYS A 385 15.05 -3.98 -10.93
CA LYS A 385 15.96 -5.12 -10.84
C LYS A 385 17.34 -4.77 -10.29
N GLU A 386 17.87 -3.59 -10.51
CA GLU A 386 19.15 -3.13 -9.95
C GLU A 386 19.01 -2.74 -8.47
N ASP A 387 17.89 -2.13 -8.04
CA ASP A 387 17.62 -1.85 -6.63
C ASP A 387 17.25 -3.13 -5.84
N LEU A 388 16.55 -4.09 -6.47
CA LEU A 388 16.27 -5.41 -5.88
C LEU A 388 17.53 -6.30 -5.76
N SER A 389 18.61 -5.99 -6.46
CA SER A 389 19.85 -6.77 -6.39
C SER A 389 20.74 -6.43 -5.18
N LYS A 390 20.45 -5.35 -4.45
CA LYS A 390 21.29 -4.91 -3.31
C LYS A 390 20.95 -5.57 -1.98
N GLU A 391 19.73 -6.04 -1.76
CA GLU A 391 19.38 -6.97 -0.66
C GLU A 391 18.14 -7.78 -1.05
N LEU A 392 18.35 -8.97 -1.59
CA LEU A 392 17.27 -9.87 -1.95
C LEU A 392 16.44 -10.21 -0.70
N PRO A 393 15.11 -10.00 -0.69
CA PRO A 393 14.24 -10.31 0.45
C PRO A 393 14.06 -11.82 0.66
N PHE A 394 14.91 -12.63 0.04
CA PHE A 394 14.94 -14.10 0.12
C PHE A 394 16.38 -14.60 0.14
N ARG A 395 16.58 -15.82 0.62
CA ARG A 395 17.84 -16.55 0.53
C ARG A 395 17.85 -17.34 -0.76
N GLU A 396 18.99 -17.41 -1.43
CA GLU A 396 19.19 -18.22 -2.62
C GLU A 396 20.08 -19.41 -2.31
N PHE A 397 19.65 -20.60 -2.73
CA PHE A 397 20.40 -21.84 -2.67
C PHE A 397 20.46 -22.46 -4.06
N ARG A 398 21.44 -23.34 -4.29
CA ARG A 398 21.57 -24.07 -5.55
C ARG A 398 21.71 -25.57 -5.26
N TYR A 399 21.09 -26.37 -6.11
CA TYR A 399 21.28 -27.81 -6.16
C TYR A 399 21.47 -28.21 -7.63
N GLY A 400 22.74 -28.47 -8.03
CA GLY A 400 23.09 -28.58 -9.44
C GLY A 400 22.72 -27.31 -10.23
N GLU A 401 21.94 -27.49 -11.29
CA GLU A 401 21.45 -26.39 -12.11
C GLU A 401 20.23 -25.65 -11.52
N TRP A 402 19.62 -26.21 -10.48
CA TRP A 402 18.36 -25.69 -9.93
C TRP A 402 18.61 -24.56 -8.93
N ARG A 403 17.91 -23.46 -9.15
CA ARG A 403 17.88 -22.32 -8.20
C ARG A 403 16.69 -22.45 -7.26
N ILE A 404 16.97 -22.36 -5.97
CA ILE A 404 15.97 -22.49 -4.92
C ILE A 404 15.96 -21.21 -4.09
N LEU A 405 14.80 -20.59 -3.98
CA LEU A 405 14.60 -19.31 -3.30
C LEU A 405 13.78 -19.52 -2.03
N VAL A 406 14.24 -18.99 -0.90
CA VAL A 406 13.59 -19.14 0.42
C VAL A 406 13.24 -17.78 0.99
N GLY A 407 11.97 -17.54 1.25
CA GLY A 407 11.49 -16.26 1.79
C GLY A 407 11.94 -16.03 3.24
N LYS A 408 12.32 -14.79 3.58
CA LYS A 408 12.78 -14.41 4.93
C LYS A 408 11.65 -14.05 5.91
N GLY A 409 10.39 -13.89 5.44
CA GLY A 409 9.23 -13.50 6.26
C GLY A 409 7.95 -13.38 5.43
N ALA A 410 6.83 -12.97 6.04
CA ALA A 410 5.51 -12.95 5.41
C ALA A 410 5.45 -12.10 4.13
N LEU A 411 6.09 -10.91 4.12
CA LEU A 411 6.14 -10.05 2.94
C LEU A 411 6.99 -10.67 1.82
N SER A 412 8.17 -11.20 2.16
CA SER A 412 9.05 -11.86 1.19
C SER A 412 8.43 -13.15 0.64
N ASN A 413 7.68 -13.91 1.44
CA ASN A 413 6.90 -15.06 1.00
C ASN A 413 5.86 -14.66 -0.06
N GLU A 414 5.19 -13.53 0.14
CA GLU A 414 4.19 -13.01 -0.81
C GLU A 414 4.85 -12.56 -2.12
N ILE A 415 5.94 -11.79 -2.02
CA ILE A 415 6.70 -11.33 -3.20
C ILE A 415 7.24 -12.52 -3.99
N LEU A 416 7.85 -13.48 -3.29
CA LEU A 416 8.42 -14.67 -3.88
C LEU A 416 7.39 -15.50 -4.65
N THR A 417 6.22 -15.73 -4.04
CA THR A 417 5.17 -16.59 -4.60
C THR A 417 4.35 -15.91 -5.70
N PHE A 418 4.02 -14.62 -5.55
CA PHE A 418 3.04 -13.96 -6.43
C PHE A 418 3.62 -12.90 -7.37
N LYS A 419 4.89 -12.48 -7.17
CA LYS A 419 5.54 -11.50 -8.05
C LYS A 419 6.75 -12.08 -8.81
N LEU A 420 7.50 -13.02 -8.20
CA LEU A 420 8.75 -13.53 -8.78
C LEU A 420 8.59 -14.92 -9.38
N ALA A 421 7.80 -15.79 -8.79
CA ALA A 421 7.64 -17.17 -9.26
C ALA A 421 6.82 -17.22 -10.55
N SER A 422 7.22 -18.13 -11.44
CA SER A 422 6.52 -18.47 -12.68
C SER A 422 5.49 -19.58 -12.43
N PRO A 423 4.42 -19.71 -13.25
CA PRO A 423 3.38 -20.72 -13.04
C PRO A 423 3.87 -22.17 -12.99
N MET A 424 5.01 -22.47 -13.64
CA MET A 424 5.62 -23.81 -13.70
C MET A 424 6.69 -24.04 -12.64
N ASP A 425 7.03 -23.04 -11.83
CA ASP A 425 7.90 -23.21 -10.67
C ASP A 425 7.23 -24.09 -9.62
N VAL A 426 8.04 -24.78 -8.78
CA VAL A 426 7.51 -25.59 -7.69
C VAL A 426 7.54 -24.78 -6.40
N TRP A 427 6.39 -24.68 -5.73
CA TRP A 427 6.22 -24.03 -4.44
C TRP A 427 6.17 -25.07 -3.32
N LEU A 428 6.85 -24.77 -2.20
CA LEU A 428 6.91 -25.64 -1.02
C LEU A 428 6.69 -24.85 0.27
N HIS A 429 6.05 -25.49 1.27
CA HIS A 429 5.86 -24.94 2.61
C HIS A 429 5.61 -26.05 3.62
N VAL A 430 5.99 -25.84 4.86
CA VAL A 430 5.75 -26.80 5.97
C VAL A 430 4.24 -26.89 6.25
N LYS A 431 3.74 -28.11 6.33
CA LYS A 431 2.33 -28.39 6.63
C LYS A 431 2.00 -28.11 8.09
N GLY A 432 0.94 -27.32 8.32
CA GLY A 432 0.40 -27.06 9.65
C GLY A 432 1.29 -26.22 10.59
N SER A 433 2.39 -25.61 10.09
CA SER A 433 3.27 -24.77 10.90
C SER A 433 3.69 -23.51 10.16
N PRO A 434 3.87 -22.37 10.85
CA PRO A 434 4.43 -21.18 10.23
C PRO A 434 5.85 -21.39 9.72
N GLY A 435 6.14 -20.93 8.49
CA GLY A 435 7.44 -21.12 7.86
C GLY A 435 7.64 -20.25 6.63
N SER A 436 8.78 -20.44 5.97
CA SER A 436 9.13 -19.80 4.72
C SER A 436 8.48 -20.48 3.53
N HIS A 437 8.04 -19.69 2.54
CA HIS A 437 7.79 -20.21 1.21
C HIS A 437 9.11 -20.50 0.52
N VAL A 438 9.20 -21.65 -0.12
CA VAL A 438 10.35 -22.05 -0.93
C VAL A 438 9.90 -22.22 -2.37
N ILE A 439 10.67 -21.68 -3.31
CA ILE A 439 10.39 -21.78 -4.74
C ILE A 439 11.58 -22.42 -5.44
N ILE A 440 11.34 -23.50 -6.17
CA ILE A 440 12.30 -24.05 -7.13
C ILE A 440 12.00 -23.42 -8.49
N ARG A 441 12.97 -22.69 -9.05
CA ARG A 441 12.84 -22.05 -10.35
C ARG A 441 12.89 -23.09 -11.47
N ASN A 442 11.86 -23.10 -12.33
CA ASN A 442 11.74 -24.05 -13.43
C ASN A 442 11.39 -23.35 -14.75
N PRO A 443 12.32 -22.57 -15.33
CA PRO A 443 12.07 -21.81 -16.55
C PRO A 443 11.82 -22.68 -17.78
N SER A 444 12.36 -23.90 -17.80
CA SER A 444 12.20 -24.85 -18.92
C SER A 444 10.92 -25.67 -18.84
N ALA A 445 10.13 -25.51 -17.75
CA ALA A 445 8.93 -26.30 -17.48
C ALA A 445 9.17 -27.84 -17.54
N SER A 446 10.40 -28.27 -17.24
CA SER A 446 10.80 -29.67 -17.20
C SER A 446 10.35 -30.35 -15.90
N GLU A 447 10.40 -31.67 -15.86
CA GLU A 447 10.14 -32.40 -14.62
C GLU A 447 11.27 -32.14 -13.60
N VAL A 448 10.90 -31.71 -12.39
CA VAL A 448 11.89 -31.44 -11.33
C VAL A 448 12.26 -32.75 -10.65
N PRO A 449 13.54 -33.13 -10.60
CA PRO A 449 14.00 -34.36 -9.93
C PRO A 449 13.58 -34.38 -8.44
N ILE A 450 13.27 -35.58 -7.95
CA ILE A 450 12.79 -35.74 -6.57
C ILE A 450 13.83 -35.32 -5.54
N GLU A 451 15.12 -35.49 -5.82
CA GLU A 451 16.23 -35.09 -4.99
C GLU A 451 16.28 -33.55 -4.79
N VAL A 452 15.93 -32.79 -5.83
CA VAL A 452 15.84 -31.32 -5.79
C VAL A 452 14.65 -30.91 -4.92
N ILE A 453 13.51 -31.60 -5.06
CA ILE A 453 12.30 -31.34 -4.26
C ILE A 453 12.57 -31.68 -2.79
N GLU A 454 13.25 -32.80 -2.49
CA GLU A 454 13.63 -33.17 -1.13
C GLU A 454 14.59 -32.17 -0.48
N PHE A 455 15.58 -31.70 -1.23
CA PHE A 455 16.48 -30.66 -0.76
C PHE A 455 15.74 -29.35 -0.46
N ALA A 456 14.89 -28.88 -1.37
CA ALA A 456 14.07 -27.69 -1.16
C ALA A 456 13.09 -27.84 0.02
N ALA A 457 12.51 -29.03 0.19
CA ALA A 457 11.65 -29.35 1.33
C ALA A 457 12.44 -29.33 2.65
N SER A 458 13.69 -29.82 2.67
CA SER A 458 14.54 -29.76 3.85
C SER A 458 14.86 -28.31 4.27
N LEU A 459 15.04 -27.42 3.30
CA LEU A 459 15.17 -25.97 3.54
C LEU A 459 13.87 -25.37 4.10
N ALA A 460 12.70 -25.72 3.53
CA ALA A 460 11.41 -25.27 4.06
C ALA A 460 11.22 -25.68 5.52
N ALA A 461 11.58 -26.92 5.86
CA ALA A 461 11.54 -27.41 7.22
C ALA A 461 12.51 -26.65 8.15
N TYR A 462 13.74 -26.39 7.70
CA TYR A 462 14.75 -25.66 8.49
C TYR A 462 14.35 -24.19 8.75
N TYR A 463 13.78 -23.50 7.76
CA TYR A 463 13.31 -22.12 7.88
C TYR A 463 11.84 -22.03 8.35
N SER A 464 11.42 -22.94 9.23
CA SER A 464 10.11 -22.96 9.86
C SER A 464 10.19 -23.05 11.39
N LYS A 465 9.07 -22.89 12.06
CA LYS A 465 8.98 -23.15 13.51
C LYS A 465 9.19 -24.62 13.88
N ALA A 466 9.08 -25.53 12.91
CA ALA A 466 9.27 -26.98 13.12
C ALA A 466 10.74 -27.45 12.95
N LYS A 467 11.72 -26.55 12.86
CA LYS A 467 13.14 -26.85 12.58
C LYS A 467 13.82 -27.82 13.57
N MET A 468 13.29 -27.95 14.78
CA MET A 468 13.82 -28.82 15.82
C MET A 468 13.27 -30.25 15.75
N ASN A 469 12.31 -30.52 14.91
CA ASN A 469 11.70 -31.83 14.77
C ASN A 469 12.58 -32.77 13.91
N THR A 470 12.58 -34.07 14.23
CA THR A 470 13.36 -35.06 13.49
C THR A 470 12.82 -35.34 12.09
N LYS A 471 11.49 -35.20 11.89
CA LYS A 471 10.81 -35.30 10.60
C LYS A 471 9.69 -34.26 10.52
N VAL A 472 9.62 -33.53 9.41
CA VAL A 472 8.67 -32.44 9.17
C VAL A 472 7.94 -32.71 7.87
N PRO A 473 6.59 -32.67 7.86
CA PRO A 473 5.81 -32.76 6.63
C PRO A 473 5.87 -31.43 5.88
N VAL A 474 6.19 -31.48 4.59
CA VAL A 474 6.28 -30.33 3.69
C VAL A 474 5.36 -30.56 2.49
N ASP A 475 4.43 -29.66 2.27
CA ASP A 475 3.57 -29.69 1.09
C ASP A 475 4.26 -28.99 -0.07
N TYR A 476 4.13 -29.55 -1.29
CA TYR A 476 4.64 -28.96 -2.50
C TYR A 476 3.63 -29.08 -3.65
N THR A 477 3.60 -28.06 -4.50
CA THR A 477 2.74 -27.99 -5.69
C THR A 477 3.31 -27.01 -6.70
N LEU A 478 2.76 -26.94 -7.91
CA LEU A 478 3.13 -25.89 -8.87
C LEU A 478 2.53 -24.54 -8.45
N VAL A 479 3.27 -23.45 -8.66
CA VAL A 479 2.85 -22.09 -8.30
C VAL A 479 1.49 -21.74 -8.91
N ARG A 480 1.14 -22.20 -10.09
CA ARG A 480 -0.18 -22.00 -10.70
C ARG A 480 -1.35 -22.50 -9.86
N TYR A 481 -1.14 -23.40 -8.91
CA TYR A 481 -2.14 -23.92 -7.99
C TYR A 481 -2.14 -23.23 -6.61
N VAL A 482 -1.31 -22.19 -6.45
CA VAL A 482 -1.24 -21.39 -5.23
C VAL A 482 -2.02 -20.11 -5.41
N LYS A 483 -2.98 -19.83 -4.54
CA LYS A 483 -3.79 -18.60 -4.54
C LYS A 483 -3.68 -17.88 -3.21
N ARG A 484 -3.86 -16.54 -3.22
CA ARG A 484 -3.95 -15.76 -1.98
C ARG A 484 -5.12 -16.23 -1.13
N HIS A 485 -4.90 -16.29 0.17
CA HIS A 485 -5.96 -16.61 1.12
C HIS A 485 -6.95 -15.43 1.21
N PRO A 486 -8.29 -15.66 1.24
CA PRO A 486 -9.31 -14.61 1.30
C PRO A 486 -9.21 -13.69 2.51
N SER A 487 -8.56 -14.13 3.61
CA SER A 487 -8.36 -13.33 4.82
C SER A 487 -7.46 -12.09 4.63
N GLY A 488 -6.81 -11.90 3.48
CA GLY A 488 -5.91 -10.79 3.20
C GLY A 488 -4.60 -10.78 4.02
N LYS A 489 -4.34 -11.80 4.86
CA LYS A 489 -3.09 -11.90 5.62
C LYS A 489 -1.91 -12.15 4.67
N LYS A 490 -0.87 -11.32 4.76
CA LYS A 490 0.35 -11.44 3.94
C LYS A 490 1.01 -12.79 4.17
N GLY A 491 1.37 -13.48 3.08
CA GLY A 491 1.99 -14.80 3.12
C GLY A 491 1.04 -15.96 3.41
N ALA A 492 -0.26 -15.71 3.60
CA ALA A 492 -1.24 -16.78 3.69
C ALA A 492 -1.74 -17.20 2.30
N VAL A 493 -1.77 -18.50 2.04
CA VAL A 493 -2.13 -19.06 0.73
C VAL A 493 -3.16 -20.16 0.85
N LEU A 494 -3.90 -20.38 -0.23
CA LEU A 494 -4.68 -21.59 -0.51
C LEU A 494 -3.96 -22.35 -1.59
N ILE A 495 -3.73 -23.65 -1.37
CA ILE A 495 -3.05 -24.55 -2.31
C ILE A 495 -4.01 -25.62 -2.82
N ARG A 496 -3.74 -26.13 -4.03
CA ARG A 496 -4.43 -27.27 -4.63
C ARG A 496 -3.40 -28.21 -5.26
N ASN A 497 -3.79 -29.46 -5.46
CA ASN A 497 -2.95 -30.50 -6.07
C ASN A 497 -1.60 -30.68 -5.36
N GLU A 498 -1.59 -30.46 -4.04
CA GLU A 498 -0.40 -30.61 -3.22
C GLU A 498 -0.04 -32.08 -3.03
N LYS A 499 1.27 -32.33 -2.94
CA LYS A 499 1.87 -33.58 -2.47
C LYS A 499 2.65 -33.30 -1.20
N THR A 500 2.72 -34.24 -0.29
CA THR A 500 3.42 -34.07 1.00
C THR A 500 4.66 -34.98 1.06
N LEU A 501 5.81 -34.39 1.42
CA LEU A 501 7.05 -35.13 1.70
C LEU A 501 7.41 -34.99 3.18
N TRP A 502 7.98 -36.06 3.75
CA TRP A 502 8.51 -36.06 5.11
C TRP A 502 10.03 -35.95 5.08
N VAL A 503 10.57 -34.82 5.51
CA VAL A 503 11.99 -34.49 5.42
C VAL A 503 12.61 -34.14 6.78
N ARG A 504 13.95 -34.29 6.89
CA ARG A 504 14.72 -33.75 8.01
C ARG A 504 15.14 -32.31 7.69
N PRO A 505 15.01 -31.36 8.65
CA PRO A 505 15.49 -29.99 8.45
C PRO A 505 17.01 -29.94 8.21
N ARG A 506 17.47 -29.20 7.17
CA ARG A 506 18.89 -28.99 6.85
C ARG A 506 19.11 -27.51 6.46
N SER A 507 20.24 -26.93 6.91
CA SER A 507 20.57 -25.50 6.69
C SER A 507 20.94 -25.14 5.24
N GLY A 508 21.24 -26.14 4.40
CA GLY A 508 21.70 -25.92 3.03
C GLY A 508 23.21 -25.64 2.88
N GLU A 509 23.95 -25.68 3.95
CA GLU A 509 25.42 -25.68 3.94
C GLU A 509 25.94 -27.10 3.72
N ASN A 510 26.16 -27.46 2.49
CA ASN A 510 26.54 -28.70 1.83
C ASN A 510 25.38 -29.60 1.37
N PRO A 511 25.33 -29.89 0.04
CA PRO A 511 24.46 -30.95 -0.48
C PRO A 511 24.88 -32.33 -0.03
#